data_2653258cedacdcb77464f8ad5c3f9c56
#
_entry.id   2653258cedacdcb77464f8ad5c3f9c56
#
_cell.length_a   1.000
_cell.length_b   1.000
_cell.length_c   1.000
_cell.angle_alpha   90.00
_cell.angle_beta   90.00
_cell.angle_gamma   90.00
#
_symmetry.space_group_name_H-M   'P 1'
#
loop_
_entity.id
_entity.type
_entity.pdbx_description
1 polymer ?
#
loop_
_entity_poly.entity_id
_entity_poly.type
_entity_poly.pdbx_seq_one_letter_code
_entity_poly.pdbx_strand_id
1 'polypeptide(L)'
;MPAGRPTALTPEVQARVCEAIAAGNTRHDAAEYAGVGTSTLNHWLTRGKKSGRGRFRQFLEAVKKAEADAVVRNVAVIQGAANKTWQAAAWWLERKYPADWGATRGEIRELLRLAREIRERQRNGDNPPKNP
;
A
#
# COMPACT_ATOMS: atom_id res chain seq x y z
N MET A 1 16.75 -6.38 34.64
CA MET A 1 16.32 -5.26 33.81
C MET A 1 15.16 -5.71 32.97
N PRO A 2 14.02 -5.05 33.06
CA PRO A 2 12.97 -5.36 32.12
C PRO A 2 13.46 -5.08 30.72
N ALA A 3 13.30 -6.04 29.84
CA ALA A 3 13.62 -5.86 28.44
C ALA A 3 12.66 -4.83 27.84
N GLY A 4 13.15 -3.61 27.62
CA GLY A 4 12.43 -2.62 26.84
C GLY A 4 12.30 -3.09 25.39
N ARG A 5 11.51 -2.36 24.58
CA ARG A 5 11.43 -2.62 23.15
C ARG A 5 12.83 -2.49 22.53
N PRO A 6 13.21 -3.38 21.60
CA PRO A 6 14.50 -3.28 20.91
C PRO A 6 14.66 -1.92 20.25
N THR A 7 15.76 -1.24 20.51
CA THR A 7 16.11 0.04 19.87
C THR A 7 17.13 -0.16 18.75
N ALA A 8 17.77 -1.32 18.71
CA ALA A 8 18.79 -1.64 17.72
C ALA A 8 18.23 -2.56 16.64
N LEU A 9 18.60 -2.28 15.40
CA LEU A 9 18.29 -3.16 14.26
C LEU A 9 19.27 -4.34 14.25
N THR A 10 18.84 -5.44 14.82
CA THR A 10 19.59 -6.70 14.84
C THR A 10 19.13 -7.63 13.73
N PRO A 11 19.93 -8.65 13.36
CA PRO A 11 19.50 -9.68 12.41
C PRO A 11 18.21 -10.39 12.82
N GLU A 12 18.01 -10.61 14.11
CA GLU A 12 16.81 -11.26 14.65
C GLU A 12 15.58 -10.39 14.48
N VAL A 13 15.68 -9.11 14.78
CA VAL A 13 14.60 -8.13 14.58
C VAL A 13 14.25 -8.05 13.10
N GLN A 14 15.25 -7.94 12.23
CA GLN A 14 15.03 -7.92 10.78
C GLN A 14 14.30 -9.17 10.31
N ALA A 15 14.74 -10.36 10.76
CA ALA A 15 14.12 -11.61 10.38
C ALA A 15 12.65 -11.66 10.78
N ARG A 16 12.32 -11.22 12.00
CA ARG A 16 10.93 -11.22 12.48
C ARG A 16 10.05 -10.23 11.71
N VAL A 17 10.55 -9.03 11.44
CA VAL A 17 9.84 -8.03 10.63
C VAL A 17 9.56 -8.60 9.24
N CYS A 18 10.58 -9.13 8.57
CA CYS A 18 10.44 -9.68 7.22
C CYS A 18 9.55 -10.92 7.18
N GLU A 19 9.60 -11.77 8.18
CA GLU A 19 8.70 -12.93 8.30
C GLU A 19 7.22 -12.49 8.31
N ALA A 20 6.89 -11.51 9.16
CA ALA A 20 5.53 -11.00 9.25
C ALA A 20 5.07 -10.32 7.95
N ILE A 21 5.93 -9.52 7.34
CA ILE A 21 5.62 -8.84 6.07
C ILE A 21 5.45 -9.84 4.94
N ALA A 22 6.33 -10.84 4.85
CA ALA A 22 6.22 -11.89 3.84
C ALA A 22 4.94 -12.73 4.02
N ALA A 23 4.41 -12.81 5.23
CA ALA A 23 3.13 -13.44 5.49
C ALA A 23 1.91 -12.61 5.07
N GLY A 24 2.13 -11.34 4.67
CA GLY A 24 1.08 -10.45 4.18
C GLY A 24 0.66 -9.36 5.16
N ASN A 25 1.34 -9.24 6.28
CA ASN A 25 1.01 -8.23 7.29
C ASN A 25 1.54 -6.85 6.92
N THR A 26 0.91 -5.82 7.50
CA THR A 26 1.35 -4.44 7.35
C THR A 26 2.69 -4.20 8.07
N ARG A 27 3.37 -3.12 7.73
CA ARG A 27 4.59 -2.70 8.44
C ARG A 27 4.32 -2.46 9.92
N HIS A 28 3.17 -1.88 10.26
CA HIS A 28 2.77 -1.66 11.66
C HIS A 28 2.66 -2.99 12.41
N ASP A 29 1.93 -3.95 11.87
CA ASP A 29 1.76 -5.25 12.51
C ASP A 29 3.07 -6.02 12.59
N ALA A 30 3.92 -5.90 11.57
CA ALA A 30 5.24 -6.50 11.56
C ALA A 30 6.14 -5.93 12.67
N ALA A 31 6.07 -4.62 12.89
CA ALA A 31 6.80 -3.95 13.98
C ALA A 31 6.34 -4.49 15.34
N GLU A 32 5.03 -4.55 15.56
CA GLU A 32 4.45 -5.10 16.79
C GLU A 32 4.87 -6.57 17.00
N TYR A 33 4.82 -7.38 15.97
CA TYR A 33 5.27 -8.78 16.00
C TYR A 33 6.75 -8.91 16.40
N ALA A 34 7.59 -8.02 15.89
CA ALA A 34 9.02 -8.01 16.19
C ALA A 34 9.36 -7.33 17.52
N GLY A 35 8.35 -6.75 18.19
CA GLY A 35 8.56 -6.04 19.45
C GLY A 35 9.18 -4.66 19.30
N VAL A 36 9.07 -4.06 18.12
CA VAL A 36 9.64 -2.74 17.79
C VAL A 36 8.52 -1.72 17.64
N GLY A 37 8.77 -0.48 18.07
CA GLY A 37 7.81 0.60 17.82
C GLY A 37 7.72 0.92 16.33
N THR A 38 6.51 1.25 15.85
CA THR A 38 6.29 1.60 14.45
C THR A 38 7.14 2.80 14.01
N SER A 39 7.29 3.80 14.89
CA SER A 39 8.12 4.96 14.59
C SER A 39 9.60 4.61 14.45
N THR A 40 10.09 3.66 15.26
CA THR A 40 11.46 3.15 15.14
C THR A 40 11.68 2.44 13.81
N LEU A 41 10.74 1.58 13.43
CA LEU A 41 10.80 0.87 12.13
C LEU A 41 10.81 1.88 10.97
N ASN A 42 9.93 2.86 10.99
CA ASN A 42 9.86 3.90 9.97
C ASN A 42 11.15 4.73 9.90
N HIS A 43 11.76 5.01 11.05
CA HIS A 43 13.04 5.70 11.11
C HIS A 43 14.15 4.89 10.42
N TRP A 44 14.22 3.59 10.67
CA TRP A 44 15.18 2.71 10.00
C TRP A 44 14.99 2.67 8.49
N LEU A 45 13.74 2.60 8.03
CA LEU A 45 13.42 2.61 6.60
C LEU A 45 13.82 3.93 5.94
N THR A 46 13.57 5.05 6.62
CA THR A 46 13.97 6.37 6.15
C THR A 46 15.50 6.50 6.05
N ARG A 47 16.21 6.00 7.04
CA ARG A 47 17.67 5.95 6.99
C ARG A 47 18.17 5.09 5.83
N GLY A 48 17.52 3.97 5.56
CA GLY A 48 17.84 3.10 4.43
C GLY A 48 17.63 3.80 3.08
N LYS A 49 16.60 4.62 2.96
CA LYS A 49 16.36 5.42 1.76
C LYS A 49 17.47 6.43 1.47
N LYS A 50 17.97 7.06 2.51
CA LYS A 50 19.01 8.09 2.40
C LYS A 50 20.39 7.51 2.17
N SER A 51 20.59 6.25 2.54
CA SER A 51 21.88 5.58 2.50
C SER A 51 21.97 4.66 1.29
N GLY A 52 23.02 4.79 0.49
CA GLY A 52 23.21 3.89 -0.68
C GLY A 52 23.70 2.49 -0.31
N ARG A 53 24.11 2.30 0.94
CA ARG A 53 24.68 1.04 1.41
C ARG A 53 24.58 0.95 2.95
N GLY A 54 24.93 -0.20 3.48
CA GLY A 54 25.01 -0.43 4.92
C GLY A 54 23.76 -1.09 5.48
N ARG A 55 23.71 -1.17 6.80
CA ARG A 55 22.75 -1.97 7.54
C ARG A 55 21.29 -1.53 7.27
N PHE A 56 21.03 -0.24 7.27
CA PHE A 56 19.68 0.28 7.06
C PHE A 56 19.22 0.13 5.61
N ARG A 57 20.15 0.25 4.66
CA ARG A 57 19.83 -0.01 3.24
C ARG A 57 19.48 -1.48 3.02
N GLN A 58 20.25 -2.39 3.60
CA GLN A 58 19.97 -3.82 3.55
C GLN A 58 18.61 -4.15 4.17
N PHE A 59 18.28 -3.50 5.28
CA PHE A 59 16.97 -3.67 5.92
C PHE A 59 15.83 -3.20 5.02
N LEU A 60 15.96 -2.02 4.42
CA LEU A 60 14.96 -1.49 3.48
C LEU A 60 14.74 -2.46 2.30
N GLU A 61 15.82 -2.96 1.72
CA GLU A 61 15.74 -3.90 0.61
C GLU A 61 15.09 -5.22 1.01
N ALA A 62 15.41 -5.72 2.20
CA ALA A 62 14.81 -6.94 2.73
C ALA A 62 13.29 -6.78 2.97
N VAL A 63 12.88 -5.63 3.50
CA VAL A 63 11.46 -5.31 3.71
C VAL A 63 10.72 -5.22 2.37
N LYS A 64 11.29 -4.53 1.39
CA LYS A 64 10.69 -4.41 0.04
C LYS A 64 10.55 -5.78 -0.62
N LYS A 65 11.57 -6.63 -0.49
CA LYS A 65 11.52 -8.00 -1.02
C LYS A 65 10.41 -8.80 -0.35
N ALA A 66 10.29 -8.73 0.97
CA ALA A 66 9.24 -9.43 1.72
C ALA A 66 7.85 -8.97 1.29
N GLU A 67 7.64 -7.67 1.06
CA GLU A 67 6.39 -7.12 0.54
C GLU A 67 6.09 -7.66 -0.86
N ALA A 68 7.07 -7.70 -1.74
CA ALA A 68 6.92 -8.25 -3.10
C ALA A 68 6.61 -9.75 -3.07
N ASP A 69 7.28 -10.51 -2.23
CA ASP A 69 7.05 -11.94 -2.06
C ASP A 69 5.60 -12.22 -1.62
N ALA A 70 5.08 -11.42 -0.69
CA ALA A 70 3.69 -11.53 -0.24
C ALA A 70 2.69 -11.25 -1.37
N VAL A 71 2.92 -10.21 -2.15
CA VAL A 71 2.06 -9.85 -3.29
C VAL A 71 2.06 -10.98 -4.33
N VAL A 72 3.23 -11.45 -4.73
CA VAL A 72 3.37 -12.51 -5.73
C VAL A 72 2.64 -13.78 -5.28
N ARG A 73 2.83 -14.17 -4.02
CA ARG A 73 2.16 -15.37 -3.48
C ARG A 73 0.65 -15.21 -3.45
N ASN A 74 0.14 -14.08 -2.99
CA ASN A 74 -1.30 -13.84 -2.92
C ASN A 74 -1.95 -13.74 -4.30
N VAL A 75 -1.27 -13.12 -5.26
CA VAL A 75 -1.71 -13.12 -6.66
C VAL A 75 -1.82 -14.56 -7.19
N ALA A 76 -0.84 -15.41 -6.91
CA ALA A 76 -0.88 -16.80 -7.32
C ALA A 76 -2.08 -17.55 -6.73
N VAL A 77 -2.43 -17.28 -5.46
CA VAL A 77 -3.62 -17.86 -4.83
C VAL A 77 -4.90 -17.42 -5.54
N ILE A 78 -5.03 -16.13 -5.85
CA ILE A 78 -6.20 -15.59 -6.54
C ILE A 78 -6.29 -16.17 -7.96
N GLN A 79 -5.19 -16.21 -8.69
CA GLN A 79 -5.15 -16.78 -10.05
C GLN A 79 -5.48 -18.28 -10.03
N GLY A 80 -5.01 -19.01 -9.02
CA GLY A 80 -5.37 -20.42 -8.84
C GLY A 80 -6.87 -20.60 -8.58
N ALA A 81 -7.47 -19.76 -7.75
CA ALA A 81 -8.91 -19.78 -7.48
C ALA A 81 -9.72 -19.40 -8.74
N ALA A 82 -9.21 -18.51 -9.59
CA ALA A 82 -9.86 -18.07 -10.81
C ALA A 82 -10.11 -19.21 -11.81
N ASN A 83 -9.34 -20.29 -11.74
CA ASN A 83 -9.57 -21.49 -12.56
C ASN A 83 -10.86 -22.24 -12.19
N LYS A 84 -11.34 -22.05 -10.96
CA LYS A 84 -12.55 -22.72 -10.43
C LYS A 84 -13.71 -21.79 -10.27
N THR A 85 -13.46 -20.50 -10.02
CA THR A 85 -14.50 -19.50 -9.82
C THR A 85 -14.19 -18.24 -10.62
N TRP A 86 -15.13 -17.82 -11.46
CA TRP A 86 -14.96 -16.59 -12.24
C TRP A 86 -14.96 -15.34 -11.35
N GLN A 87 -15.55 -15.41 -10.15
CA GLN A 87 -15.60 -14.30 -9.20
C GLN A 87 -14.19 -13.86 -8.77
N ALA A 88 -13.27 -14.80 -8.58
CA ALA A 88 -11.89 -14.49 -8.25
C ALA A 88 -11.20 -13.73 -9.38
N ALA A 89 -11.44 -14.12 -10.62
CA ALA A 89 -10.92 -13.42 -11.80
C ALA A 89 -11.51 -12.01 -11.93
N ALA A 90 -12.83 -11.89 -11.75
CA ALA A 90 -13.54 -10.62 -11.79
C ALA A 90 -13.02 -9.67 -10.71
N TRP A 91 -12.86 -10.17 -9.48
CA TRP A 91 -12.31 -9.40 -8.36
C TRP A 91 -10.92 -8.85 -8.69
N TRP A 92 -10.07 -9.69 -9.26
CA TRP A 92 -8.72 -9.28 -9.64
C TRP A 92 -8.74 -8.18 -10.72
N LEU A 93 -9.56 -8.35 -11.77
CA LEU A 93 -9.70 -7.35 -12.82
C LEU A 93 -10.20 -6.00 -12.29
N GLU A 94 -11.20 -6.02 -11.42
CA GLU A 94 -11.76 -4.81 -10.81
C GLU A 94 -10.72 -4.06 -9.98
N ARG A 95 -9.86 -4.76 -9.26
CA ARG A 95 -8.85 -4.18 -8.38
C ARG A 95 -7.60 -3.74 -9.15
N LYS A 96 -7.18 -4.53 -10.13
CA LYS A 96 -5.99 -4.25 -10.93
C LYS A 96 -6.23 -3.16 -11.97
N TYR A 97 -7.37 -3.20 -12.61
CA TYR A 97 -7.76 -2.29 -13.69
C TYR A 97 -9.12 -1.65 -13.42
N PRO A 98 -9.23 -0.85 -12.36
CA PRO A 98 -10.53 -0.30 -11.95
C PRO A 98 -11.14 0.64 -13.00
N ALA A 99 -10.34 1.30 -13.83
CA ALA A 99 -10.82 2.17 -14.89
C ALA A 99 -11.64 1.41 -15.95
N ASP A 100 -11.25 0.17 -16.23
CA ASP A 100 -11.89 -0.65 -17.26
C ASP A 100 -12.91 -1.63 -16.68
N TRP A 101 -12.68 -2.15 -15.49
CA TRP A 101 -13.44 -3.25 -14.92
C TRP A 101 -14.09 -2.93 -13.56
N GLY A 102 -13.83 -1.74 -12.99
CA GLY A 102 -14.37 -1.39 -11.68
C GLY A 102 -15.90 -1.32 -11.71
N ALA A 103 -16.55 -1.85 -10.67
CA ALA A 103 -18.01 -1.84 -10.53
C ALA A 103 -18.57 -0.41 -10.46
N THR A 104 -17.77 0.54 -9.96
CA THR A 104 -18.13 1.96 -9.79
C THR A 104 -17.64 2.84 -10.93
N ARG A 105 -17.21 2.25 -12.05
CA ARG A 105 -16.65 2.98 -13.19
C ARG A 105 -17.56 4.11 -13.67
N GLY A 106 -18.85 3.81 -13.83
CA GLY A 106 -19.84 4.80 -14.26
C GLY A 106 -20.02 5.92 -13.25
N GLU A 107 -20.10 5.57 -11.98
CA GLU A 107 -20.23 6.53 -10.88
C GLU A 107 -19.01 7.45 -10.77
N ILE A 108 -17.81 6.89 -10.86
CA ILE A 108 -16.57 7.66 -10.82
C ILE A 108 -16.50 8.62 -12.01
N ARG A 109 -16.85 8.15 -13.21
CA ARG A 109 -16.89 9.01 -14.41
C ARG A 109 -17.85 10.17 -14.23
N GLU A 110 -19.03 9.90 -13.69
CA GLU A 110 -20.03 10.92 -13.41
C GLU A 110 -19.56 11.93 -12.40
N LEU A 111 -18.96 11.48 -11.29
CA LEU A 111 -18.39 12.35 -10.27
C LEU A 111 -17.28 13.24 -10.83
N LEU A 112 -16.40 12.68 -11.68
CA LEU A 112 -15.34 13.46 -12.33
C LEU A 112 -15.91 14.51 -13.29
N ARG A 113 -16.98 14.16 -14.02
CA ARG A 113 -17.68 15.10 -14.90
C ARG A 113 -18.27 16.24 -14.11
N LEU A 114 -18.99 15.96 -13.03
CA LEU A 114 -19.59 16.97 -12.15
C LEU A 114 -18.52 17.86 -11.51
N ALA A 115 -17.43 17.29 -11.04
CA ALA A 115 -16.32 18.03 -10.46
C ALA A 115 -15.71 19.01 -11.48
N ARG A 116 -15.58 18.58 -12.72
CA ARG A 116 -15.09 19.42 -13.83
C ARG A 116 -16.03 20.57 -14.10
N GLU A 117 -17.32 20.30 -14.19
CA GLU A 117 -18.34 21.33 -14.40
C GLU A 117 -18.35 22.38 -13.28
N ILE A 118 -18.26 21.93 -12.02
CA ILE A 118 -18.19 22.85 -10.88
C ILE A 118 -16.94 23.72 -10.97
N ARG A 119 -15.80 23.15 -11.33
CA ARG A 119 -14.54 23.89 -11.48
C ARG A 119 -14.63 24.92 -12.59
N GLU A 120 -15.25 24.58 -13.72
CA GLU A 120 -15.45 25.49 -14.83
C GLU A 120 -16.38 26.64 -14.46
N ARG A 121 -17.46 26.35 -13.72
CA ARG A 121 -18.36 27.42 -13.21
C ARG A 121 -17.64 28.35 -12.26
N GLN A 122 -16.82 27.82 -11.36
CA GLN A 122 -16.02 28.65 -10.44
C GLN A 122 -15.02 29.51 -11.18
N ARG A 123 -14.38 28.96 -12.21
CA ARG A 123 -13.39 29.68 -13.02
C ARG A 123 -14.04 30.77 -13.87
N ASN A 124 -15.24 30.52 -14.42
CA ASN A 124 -15.93 31.43 -15.30
C ASN A 124 -16.88 32.39 -14.55
N GLY A 125 -17.04 32.16 -13.27
CA GLY A 125 -18.27 32.58 -12.72
C GLY A 125 -18.33 33.28 -11.43
N ASP A 126 -17.55 34.21 -11.21
CA ASP A 126 -18.04 35.31 -10.40
C ASP A 126 -19.02 36.18 -11.15
N ASN A 127 -19.53 35.71 -12.28
CA ASN A 127 -20.64 36.34 -12.98
C ASN A 127 -21.85 35.40 -12.88
N PRO A 128 -22.76 35.65 -11.91
CA PRO A 128 -24.06 34.98 -11.96
C PRO A 128 -24.72 35.33 -13.29
N PRO A 129 -25.48 34.40 -13.89
CA PRO A 129 -26.21 34.70 -15.12
C PRO A 129 -27.03 35.93 -14.85
N LYS A 130 -26.81 36.96 -15.67
CA LYS A 130 -27.68 38.14 -15.65
C LYS A 130 -29.05 37.62 -15.98
N ASN A 131 -29.95 37.68 -15.01
CA ASN A 131 -31.35 37.46 -15.29
C ASN A 131 -31.78 38.44 -16.37
N PRO A 132 -32.47 37.95 -17.38
CA PRO A 132 -33.04 38.86 -18.38
C PRO A 132 -33.97 39.87 -17.74
#